data_a195329f17621af662ac023ebca9e674
#
_entry.id   a195329f17621af662ac023ebca9e674
#
_cell.length_a   1.000
_cell.length_b   1.000
_cell.length_c   1.000
_cell.angle_alpha   90.00
_cell.angle_beta   90.00
_cell.angle_gamma   90.00
#
_symmetry.space_group_name_H-M   'P 1'
#
loop_
_entity.id
_entity.type
_entity.pdbx_description
1 polymer ?
#
loop_
_entity_poly.entity_id
_entity_poly.type
_entity_poly.pdbx_seq_one_letter_code
_entity_poly.pdbx_strand_id
1 'polypeptide(L)'
;MKIHAYILLALLQIIHQSYGEEPVGYYDSAHGKSGQSLREAINQVISGHKVISYGSTDEAMSTIDADPINKNTVILIYSRRSDPSSNCCSSGWNREHLWPNSYGIDSRGPAHSDIHALRPCDSNVNSSRSNKHFDESDPDSRYYKFPSHPEATLCSSDNNSWSPPESLKGDIARAMFYMDIRYEGKSGEPDLELTDDLAEITSSNSKMGSLKTLLVWHMLDP
;
A
#
# COMPACT_ATOMS: atom_id res chain seq x y z
N MET A 1 14.68 -20.16 -41.20
CA MET A 1 14.04 -20.71 -39.99
C MET A 1 14.83 -20.58 -38.69
N LYS A 2 16.09 -20.09 -38.70
CA LYS A 2 16.92 -19.96 -37.46
C LYS A 2 16.93 -18.56 -36.83
N ILE A 3 16.54 -17.53 -37.54
CA ILE A 3 16.57 -16.12 -37.05
C ILE A 3 15.41 -15.82 -36.07
N HIS A 4 14.25 -16.48 -36.24
CA HIS A 4 13.09 -16.28 -35.35
C HIS A 4 13.25 -16.88 -33.95
N ALA A 5 14.10 -17.91 -33.82
CA ALA A 5 14.36 -18.53 -32.53
C ALA A 5 15.24 -17.67 -31.61
N TYR A 6 16.16 -16.88 -32.16
CA TYR A 6 17.02 -15.98 -31.37
C TYR A 6 16.29 -14.71 -30.90
N ILE A 7 15.32 -14.24 -31.67
CA ILE A 7 14.49 -13.09 -31.27
C ILE A 7 13.53 -13.50 -30.13
N LEU A 8 13.00 -14.71 -30.16
CA LEU A 8 12.15 -15.21 -29.08
C LEU A 8 12.94 -15.47 -27.78
N LEU A 9 14.19 -15.96 -27.87
CA LEU A 9 15.06 -16.12 -26.70
C LEU A 9 15.51 -14.75 -26.12
N ALA A 10 15.78 -13.76 -26.98
CA ALA A 10 16.12 -12.41 -26.53
C ALA A 10 14.93 -11.70 -25.86
N LEU A 11 13.71 -11.93 -26.35
CA LEU A 11 12.49 -11.39 -25.72
C LEU A 11 12.16 -12.07 -24.39
N LEU A 12 12.45 -13.36 -24.24
CA LEU A 12 12.33 -14.05 -22.94
C LEU A 12 13.35 -13.59 -21.90
N GLN A 13 14.51 -13.12 -22.32
CA GLN A 13 15.51 -12.55 -21.39
C GLN A 13 15.23 -11.11 -20.98
N ILE A 14 14.40 -10.38 -21.72
CA ILE A 14 14.00 -9.00 -21.39
C ILE A 14 12.85 -8.95 -20.36
N ILE A 15 12.11 -10.04 -20.19
CA ILE A 15 11.02 -10.14 -19.20
C ILE A 15 11.54 -10.48 -17.78
N HIS A 16 12.84 -10.72 -17.62
CA HIS A 16 13.50 -10.88 -16.32
C HIS A 16 14.02 -9.54 -15.76
N GLN A 17 13.36 -8.43 -16.08
CA GLN A 17 13.74 -7.14 -15.49
C GLN A 17 13.02 -6.92 -14.18
N SER A 18 13.77 -7.24 -13.13
CA SER A 18 13.78 -6.59 -11.82
C SER A 18 12.47 -6.58 -11.01
N TYR A 19 11.97 -7.73 -10.65
CA TYR A 19 11.63 -7.89 -9.25
C TYR A 19 12.98 -8.08 -8.53
N GLY A 20 13.33 -7.21 -7.60
CA GLY A 20 14.54 -7.40 -6.80
C GLY A 20 14.45 -8.78 -6.17
N GLU A 21 15.34 -9.70 -6.56
CA GLU A 21 15.37 -11.01 -5.92
C GLU A 21 15.65 -10.80 -4.44
N GLU A 22 14.86 -11.45 -3.59
CA GLU A 22 15.13 -11.40 -2.16
C GLU A 22 16.54 -11.98 -1.90
N PRO A 23 17.25 -11.47 -0.90
CA PRO A 23 18.55 -12.02 -0.53
C PRO A 23 18.46 -13.52 -0.26
N VAL A 24 19.44 -14.29 -0.72
CA VAL A 24 19.48 -15.75 -0.49
C VAL A 24 19.30 -16.05 1.00
N GLY A 25 18.33 -16.90 1.33
CA GLY A 25 18.03 -17.28 2.72
C GLY A 25 17.19 -16.27 3.50
N TYR A 26 16.71 -15.20 2.87
CA TYR A 26 15.94 -14.17 3.56
C TYR A 26 14.71 -14.73 4.29
N TYR A 27 14.01 -15.69 3.69
CA TYR A 27 12.83 -16.34 4.27
C TYR A 27 13.08 -17.74 4.84
N ASP A 28 14.34 -18.17 5.03
CA ASP A 28 14.66 -19.55 5.49
C ASP A 28 13.96 -19.87 6.83
N SER A 29 13.88 -18.90 7.73
CA SER A 29 13.21 -19.10 9.02
C SER A 29 11.71 -19.33 8.91
N ALA A 30 11.08 -19.01 7.79
CA ALA A 30 9.65 -19.16 7.54
C ALA A 30 9.31 -20.47 6.80
N HIS A 31 10.30 -21.12 6.18
CA HIS A 31 10.07 -22.36 5.41
C HIS A 31 9.46 -23.47 6.27
N GLY A 32 8.44 -24.12 5.71
CA GLY A 32 7.74 -25.24 6.35
C GLY A 32 6.84 -24.85 7.52
N LYS A 33 6.70 -23.57 7.85
CA LYS A 33 5.80 -23.07 8.88
C LYS A 33 4.41 -22.74 8.33
N SER A 34 3.42 -22.68 9.20
CA SER A 34 2.04 -22.31 8.87
C SER A 34 1.36 -21.62 10.06
N GLY A 35 0.23 -20.94 9.81
CA GLY A 35 -0.54 -20.26 10.86
C GLY A 35 0.31 -19.29 11.67
N GLN A 36 0.13 -19.27 12.98
CA GLN A 36 0.79 -18.33 13.87
C GLN A 36 2.33 -18.44 13.83
N SER A 37 2.88 -19.65 13.70
CA SER A 37 4.34 -19.82 13.61
C SER A 37 4.95 -19.24 12.33
N LEU A 38 4.20 -19.25 11.22
CA LEU A 38 4.59 -18.57 9.99
C LEU A 38 4.52 -17.06 10.16
N ARG A 39 3.43 -16.53 10.73
CA ARG A 39 3.25 -15.11 11.02
C ARG A 39 4.42 -14.56 11.85
N GLU A 40 4.76 -15.23 12.95
CA GLU A 40 5.88 -14.87 13.82
C GLU A 40 7.23 -14.90 13.11
N ALA A 41 7.48 -15.89 12.26
CA ALA A 41 8.72 -15.98 11.49
C ALA A 41 8.84 -14.85 10.47
N ILE A 42 7.77 -14.53 9.75
CA ILE A 42 7.76 -13.42 8.80
C ILE A 42 7.94 -12.09 9.56
N ASN A 43 7.22 -11.88 10.67
CA ASN A 43 7.41 -10.69 11.50
C ASN A 43 8.88 -10.50 11.91
N GLN A 44 9.57 -11.58 12.33
CA GLN A 44 10.99 -11.53 12.66
C GLN A 44 11.87 -11.12 11.48
N VAL A 45 11.58 -11.64 10.29
CA VAL A 45 12.33 -11.33 9.06
C VAL A 45 12.20 -9.86 8.66
N ILE A 46 10.98 -9.31 8.70
CA ILE A 46 10.70 -7.94 8.26
C ILE A 46 10.85 -6.89 9.38
N SER A 47 11.08 -7.32 10.62
CA SER A 47 11.34 -6.43 11.75
C SER A 47 12.75 -5.84 11.67
N GLY A 48 12.96 -4.70 12.33
CA GLY A 48 14.29 -4.09 12.39
C GLY A 48 14.68 -3.31 11.13
N HIS A 49 13.71 -2.93 10.30
CA HIS A 49 13.95 -2.03 9.17
C HIS A 49 14.51 -0.68 9.63
N LYS A 50 15.23 0.00 8.74
CA LYS A 50 15.73 1.35 9.00
C LYS A 50 14.58 2.35 9.03
N VAL A 51 14.26 2.85 10.20
CA VAL A 51 13.29 3.92 10.37
C VAL A 51 13.86 5.23 9.82
N ILE A 52 13.14 5.88 8.94
CA ILE A 52 13.46 7.23 8.47
C ILE A 52 12.54 8.25 9.15
N SER A 53 12.97 9.51 9.22
CA SER A 53 12.12 10.55 9.78
C SER A 53 10.90 10.80 8.88
N TYR A 54 9.78 11.18 9.46
CA TYR A 54 8.59 11.52 8.66
C TYR A 54 8.86 12.66 7.67
N GLY A 55 9.73 13.60 8.05
CA GLY A 55 10.16 14.68 7.16
C GLY A 55 11.02 14.23 5.97
N SER A 56 11.60 13.02 6.02
CA SER A 56 12.41 12.47 4.92
C SER A 56 11.62 11.49 4.02
N THR A 57 10.36 11.23 4.33
CA THR A 57 9.55 10.28 3.55
C THR A 57 9.15 10.81 2.18
N ASP A 58 9.08 12.12 1.98
CA ASP A 58 8.85 12.75 0.69
C ASP A 58 9.98 12.49 -0.31
N GLU A 59 11.24 12.56 0.13
CA GLU A 59 12.40 12.21 -0.69
C GLU A 59 12.38 10.71 -1.06
N ALA A 60 12.06 9.84 -0.09
CA ALA A 60 11.95 8.41 -0.32
C ALA A 60 10.84 8.10 -1.34
N MET A 61 9.64 8.66 -1.18
CA MET A 61 8.53 8.50 -2.13
C MET A 61 8.86 9.10 -3.50
N SER A 62 9.58 10.21 -3.56
CA SER A 62 10.03 10.80 -4.82
C SER A 62 10.96 9.87 -5.62
N THR A 63 11.56 8.89 -4.96
CA THR A 63 12.38 7.86 -5.59
C THR A 63 11.57 6.61 -5.93
N ILE A 64 10.76 6.12 -5.00
CA ILE A 64 10.03 4.86 -5.11
C ILE A 64 8.85 5.00 -6.10
N ASP A 65 8.12 6.11 -6.02
CA ASP A 65 6.96 6.40 -6.84
C ASP A 65 7.29 7.37 -7.99
N ALA A 66 8.59 7.47 -8.37
CA ALA A 66 9.02 8.30 -9.49
C ALA A 66 8.32 7.90 -10.78
N ASP A 67 7.89 8.89 -11.55
CA ASP A 67 7.37 8.64 -12.90
C ASP A 67 8.52 8.24 -13.83
N PRO A 68 8.49 7.05 -14.43
CA PRO A 68 9.57 6.58 -15.32
C PRO A 68 9.68 7.38 -16.61
N ILE A 69 8.63 8.14 -16.96
CA ILE A 69 8.56 8.91 -18.22
C ILE A 69 8.91 10.38 -17.96
N ASN A 70 8.38 10.96 -16.88
CA ASN A 70 8.51 12.38 -16.58
C ASN A 70 9.51 12.58 -15.44
N LYS A 71 10.68 13.13 -15.74
CA LYS A 71 11.72 13.38 -14.73
C LYS A 71 11.25 14.37 -13.65
N ASN A 72 11.70 14.15 -12.42
CA ASN A 72 11.39 14.96 -11.25
C ASN A 72 9.89 15.04 -10.91
N THR A 73 9.14 14.04 -11.30
CA THR A 73 7.73 13.87 -10.93
C THR A 73 7.49 12.53 -10.22
N VAL A 74 6.39 12.46 -9.48
CA VAL A 74 5.88 11.24 -8.85
C VAL A 74 4.52 10.88 -9.44
N ILE A 75 4.19 9.60 -9.45
CA ILE A 75 2.84 9.14 -9.82
C ILE A 75 1.97 9.11 -8.57
N LEU A 76 0.93 9.94 -8.55
CA LEU A 76 -0.01 10.01 -7.44
C LEU A 76 -0.90 8.76 -7.41
N ILE A 77 -1.02 8.14 -6.24
CA ILE A 77 -1.60 6.80 -6.12
C ILE A 77 -3.01 6.67 -6.73
N TYR A 78 -3.98 7.47 -6.35
CA TYR A 78 -5.37 7.26 -6.78
C TYR A 78 -5.73 7.93 -8.11
N SER A 79 -5.15 9.06 -8.40
CA SER A 79 -5.39 9.79 -9.65
C SER A 79 -4.55 9.26 -10.82
N ARG A 80 -3.47 8.53 -10.54
CA ARG A 80 -2.45 8.08 -11.51
C ARG A 80 -1.82 9.22 -12.32
N ARG A 81 -2.01 10.44 -11.86
CA ARG A 81 -1.44 11.65 -12.45
C ARG A 81 0.00 11.83 -11.99
N SER A 82 0.86 12.28 -12.91
CA SER A 82 2.20 12.77 -12.55
C SER A 82 2.12 14.17 -11.96
N ASP A 83 2.87 14.40 -10.90
CA ASP A 83 3.00 15.72 -10.27
C ASP A 83 4.47 15.99 -9.92
N PRO A 84 4.97 17.23 -10.00
CA PRO A 84 6.33 17.54 -9.59
C PRO A 84 6.62 17.05 -8.16
N SER A 85 7.74 16.35 -7.97
CA SER A 85 8.14 15.84 -6.64
C SER A 85 8.31 16.97 -5.62
N SER A 86 8.67 18.19 -6.08
CA SER A 86 8.77 19.39 -5.26
C SER A 86 7.43 19.94 -4.73
N ASN A 87 6.31 19.45 -5.23
CA ASN A 87 4.97 19.90 -4.80
C ASN A 87 4.47 19.20 -3.53
N CYS A 88 5.32 18.38 -2.90
CA CYS A 88 4.93 17.73 -1.65
C CYS A 88 4.52 18.72 -0.58
N CYS A 89 3.45 18.33 0.09
CA CYS A 89 3.14 18.76 1.44
C CYS A 89 2.76 20.24 1.59
N SER A 90 2.56 20.95 0.50
CA SER A 90 2.14 22.37 0.49
C SER A 90 0.87 22.63 -0.33
N SER A 91 0.90 22.38 -1.63
CA SER A 91 -0.21 22.77 -2.53
C SER A 91 -0.58 21.73 -3.59
N GLY A 92 0.20 20.66 -3.71
CA GLY A 92 -0.01 19.62 -4.71
C GLY A 92 -0.44 18.30 -4.05
N TRP A 93 0.54 17.44 -3.86
CA TRP A 93 0.31 16.15 -3.24
C TRP A 93 0.78 16.13 -1.76
N ASN A 94 0.24 15.20 -1.01
CA ASN A 94 0.66 14.91 0.36
C ASN A 94 0.90 13.41 0.56
N ARG A 95 1.28 13.04 1.77
CA ARG A 95 1.54 11.66 2.17
C ARG A 95 0.22 10.98 2.49
N GLU A 96 -0.19 10.05 1.66
CA GLU A 96 -1.28 9.13 1.95
C GLU A 96 -0.77 8.01 2.83
N HIS A 97 -1.39 7.84 3.99
CA HIS A 97 -1.23 6.67 4.83
C HIS A 97 -2.26 5.63 4.42
N LEU A 98 -1.83 4.56 3.74
CA LEU A 98 -2.72 3.46 3.36
C LEU A 98 -3.39 2.87 4.59
N TRP A 99 -2.64 2.65 5.67
CA TRP A 99 -3.19 2.43 7.00
C TRP A 99 -3.40 3.78 7.68
N PRO A 100 -4.64 4.24 7.88
CA PRO A 100 -4.88 5.56 8.44
C PRO A 100 -4.31 5.74 9.83
N ASN A 101 -3.70 6.89 10.10
CA ASN A 101 -3.14 7.19 11.43
C ASN A 101 -4.20 7.10 12.55
N SER A 102 -5.46 7.40 12.23
CA SER A 102 -6.57 7.30 13.18
C SER A 102 -6.84 5.86 13.66
N TYR A 103 -6.25 4.87 13.02
CA TYR A 103 -6.38 3.46 13.41
C TYR A 103 -5.05 2.95 14.02
N GLY A 104 -4.66 3.58 15.13
CA GLY A 104 -3.61 3.07 16.03
C GLY A 104 -2.18 3.49 15.71
N ILE A 105 -1.93 4.30 14.69
CA ILE A 105 -0.56 4.74 14.38
C ILE A 105 -0.21 6.01 15.17
N ASP A 106 0.74 5.88 16.09
CA ASP A 106 1.32 7.04 16.79
C ASP A 106 2.25 7.83 15.85
N SER A 107 2.07 9.14 15.77
CA SER A 107 2.88 10.06 14.96
C SER A 107 4.38 10.07 15.29
N ARG A 108 4.79 9.45 16.39
CA ARG A 108 6.20 9.33 16.83
C ARG A 108 6.76 7.93 16.61
N GLY A 109 5.92 6.97 16.22
CA GLY A 109 6.32 5.58 16.02
C GLY A 109 6.83 5.29 14.61
N PRO A 110 7.54 4.15 14.43
CA PRO A 110 8.06 3.75 13.12
C PRO A 110 6.97 3.52 12.07
N ALA A 111 5.79 3.07 12.47
CA ALA A 111 4.66 2.86 11.56
C ALA A 111 4.19 4.13 10.85
N HIS A 112 4.39 5.30 11.47
CA HIS A 112 4.01 6.60 10.90
C HIS A 112 4.86 7.02 9.71
N SER A 113 6.10 6.56 9.64
CA SER A 113 7.04 6.90 8.56
C SER A 113 7.42 5.69 7.70
N ASP A 114 6.67 4.59 7.81
CA ASP A 114 6.94 3.38 7.05
C ASP A 114 6.55 3.55 5.58
N ILE A 115 7.56 3.56 4.72
CA ILE A 115 7.38 3.79 3.27
C ILE A 115 6.66 2.65 2.53
N HIS A 116 6.50 1.47 3.16
CA HIS A 116 5.67 0.41 2.58
C HIS A 116 4.18 0.77 2.58
N ALA A 117 3.76 1.63 3.51
CA ALA A 117 2.37 2.08 3.62
C ALA A 117 2.16 3.58 3.36
N LEU A 118 3.19 4.29 2.87
CA LEU A 118 3.08 5.67 2.45
C LEU A 118 3.12 5.79 0.93
N ARG A 119 2.26 6.63 0.37
CA ARG A 119 2.21 6.92 -1.07
C ARG A 119 1.96 8.40 -1.32
N PRO A 120 2.50 8.97 -2.40
CA PRO A 120 2.12 10.31 -2.83
C PRO A 120 0.67 10.30 -3.30
N CYS A 121 -0.13 11.22 -2.79
CA CYS A 121 -1.54 11.35 -3.13
C CYS A 121 -1.93 12.81 -3.33
N ASP A 122 -2.79 13.09 -4.30
CA ASP A 122 -3.41 14.40 -4.41
C ASP A 122 -4.11 14.76 -3.09
N SER A 123 -3.85 15.96 -2.59
CA SER A 123 -4.31 16.35 -1.25
C SER A 123 -5.83 16.34 -1.10
N ASN A 124 -6.57 16.68 -2.18
CA ASN A 124 -8.04 16.66 -2.17
C ASN A 124 -8.57 15.23 -2.23
N VAL A 125 -7.92 14.36 -3.03
CA VAL A 125 -8.28 12.94 -3.11
C VAL A 125 -8.00 12.25 -1.78
N ASN A 126 -6.86 12.52 -1.16
CA ASN A 126 -6.52 12.02 0.17
C ASN A 126 -7.58 12.44 1.21
N SER A 127 -7.97 13.71 1.19
CA SER A 127 -9.06 14.21 2.05
C SER A 127 -10.40 13.51 1.77
N SER A 128 -10.69 13.19 0.52
CA SER A 128 -11.91 12.46 0.13
C SER A 128 -11.89 11.01 0.59
N ARG A 129 -10.71 10.34 0.49
CA ARG A 129 -10.52 8.99 1.02
C ARG A 129 -10.67 9.00 2.54
N SER A 130 -10.08 9.96 3.24
CA SER A 130 -10.14 10.07 4.70
C SER A 130 -9.59 8.78 5.37
N ASN A 131 -10.35 8.16 6.27
CA ASN A 131 -10.00 6.91 6.93
C ASN A 131 -10.89 5.72 6.50
N LYS A 132 -11.50 5.80 5.32
CA LYS A 132 -12.31 4.69 4.80
C LYS A 132 -11.48 3.42 4.61
N HIS A 133 -12.12 2.28 4.83
CA HIS A 133 -11.51 0.98 4.60
C HIS A 133 -11.28 0.72 3.12
N PHE A 134 -10.30 -0.08 2.80
CA PHE A 134 -10.16 -0.62 1.45
C PHE A 134 -11.13 -1.78 1.28
N ASP A 135 -12.15 -1.55 0.47
CA ASP A 135 -13.19 -2.54 0.15
C ASP A 135 -13.86 -2.18 -1.20
N GLU A 136 -14.63 -3.11 -1.75
CA GLU A 136 -15.54 -2.77 -2.84
C GLU A 136 -16.66 -1.88 -2.29
N SER A 137 -16.88 -0.75 -2.98
CA SER A 137 -17.90 0.18 -2.55
C SER A 137 -19.29 -0.30 -3.00
N ASP A 138 -20.26 -0.26 -2.10
CA ASP A 138 -21.62 -0.72 -2.33
C ASP A 138 -22.38 0.24 -3.25
N PRO A 139 -22.70 -0.14 -4.50
CA PRO A 139 -23.40 0.73 -5.44
C PRO A 139 -24.86 1.01 -5.04
N ASP A 140 -25.42 0.20 -4.15
CA ASP A 140 -26.80 0.39 -3.63
C ASP A 140 -26.83 1.32 -2.41
N SER A 141 -25.65 1.67 -1.89
CA SER A 141 -25.55 2.64 -0.78
C SER A 141 -25.98 4.04 -1.23
N ARG A 142 -26.79 4.71 -0.43
CA ARG A 142 -27.14 6.15 -0.65
C ARG A 142 -25.93 7.08 -0.64
N TYR A 143 -24.80 6.62 -0.14
CA TYR A 143 -23.55 7.37 -0.08
C TYR A 143 -22.58 6.97 -1.18
N TYR A 144 -22.98 6.07 -2.07
CA TYR A 144 -22.13 5.64 -3.18
C TYR A 144 -21.76 6.80 -4.09
N LYS A 145 -20.49 6.84 -4.47
CA LYS A 145 -19.93 7.79 -5.43
C LYS A 145 -19.03 7.09 -6.41
N PHE A 146 -19.27 7.30 -7.68
CA PHE A 146 -18.37 6.92 -8.76
C PHE A 146 -18.44 7.99 -9.88
N PRO A 147 -17.36 8.70 -10.17
CA PRO A 147 -16.08 8.68 -9.43
C PRO A 147 -16.22 9.24 -8.02
N SER A 148 -15.41 8.75 -7.09
CA SER A 148 -15.42 9.25 -5.71
C SER A 148 -14.83 10.65 -5.58
N HIS A 149 -13.99 11.07 -6.56
CA HIS A 149 -13.46 12.43 -6.67
C HIS A 149 -13.18 12.76 -8.16
N PRO A 150 -13.35 14.01 -8.62
CA PRO A 150 -13.06 14.40 -10.00
C PRO A 150 -11.66 14.08 -10.49
N GLU A 151 -10.67 14.10 -9.59
CA GLU A 151 -9.27 13.76 -9.90
C GLU A 151 -8.94 12.27 -9.69
N ALA A 152 -9.85 11.49 -9.12
CA ALA A 152 -9.72 10.04 -8.91
C ALA A 152 -10.86 9.30 -9.65
N THR A 153 -10.85 9.42 -10.96
CA THR A 153 -11.96 9.01 -11.85
C THR A 153 -12.21 7.52 -11.89
N LEU A 154 -11.26 6.70 -11.45
CA LEU A 154 -11.36 5.24 -11.41
C LEU A 154 -11.60 4.71 -9.99
N CYS A 155 -11.78 5.60 -9.00
CA CYS A 155 -12.09 5.22 -7.64
C CYS A 155 -13.59 5.30 -7.38
N SER A 156 -14.12 4.38 -6.60
CA SER A 156 -15.44 4.51 -5.99
C SER A 156 -15.36 4.61 -4.48
N SER A 157 -16.41 5.10 -3.86
CA SER A 157 -16.52 5.13 -2.40
C SER A 157 -17.98 5.07 -1.97
N ASP A 158 -18.20 4.62 -0.75
CA ASP A 158 -19.46 4.79 -0.03
C ASP A 158 -19.23 5.44 1.34
N ASN A 159 -20.05 5.12 2.32
CA ASN A 159 -19.89 5.67 3.66
C ASN A 159 -18.59 5.22 4.34
N ASN A 160 -18.21 3.97 4.18
CA ASN A 160 -17.13 3.30 4.94
C ASN A 160 -15.98 2.85 4.06
N SER A 161 -16.21 2.65 2.76
CA SER A 161 -15.25 2.03 1.86
C SER A 161 -14.67 2.99 0.83
N TRP A 162 -13.49 2.62 0.37
CA TRP A 162 -12.78 3.21 -0.75
C TRP A 162 -12.27 2.09 -1.64
N SER A 163 -12.77 2.02 -2.88
CA SER A 163 -12.29 1.10 -3.90
C SER A 163 -11.35 1.86 -4.85
N PRO A 164 -10.05 1.54 -4.84
CA PRO A 164 -9.07 2.17 -5.72
C PRO A 164 -9.16 1.62 -7.15
N PRO A 165 -8.41 2.18 -8.12
CA PRO A 165 -8.28 1.60 -9.45
C PRO A 165 -7.85 0.13 -9.40
N GLU A 166 -8.38 -0.70 -10.30
CA GLU A 166 -8.10 -2.15 -10.37
C GLU A 166 -6.58 -2.46 -10.34
N SER A 167 -5.79 -1.67 -11.09
CA SER A 167 -4.34 -1.83 -11.18
C SER A 167 -3.56 -1.52 -9.91
N LEU A 168 -4.22 -1.15 -8.83
CA LEU A 168 -3.60 -0.84 -7.53
C LEU A 168 -4.08 -1.76 -6.42
N LYS A 169 -5.10 -2.55 -6.67
CA LYS A 169 -5.74 -3.37 -5.65
C LYS A 169 -4.78 -4.35 -5.00
N GLY A 170 -3.98 -5.05 -5.79
CA GLY A 170 -2.97 -6.00 -5.29
C GLY A 170 -1.86 -5.31 -4.51
N ASP A 171 -1.32 -4.20 -5.01
CA ASP A 171 -0.27 -3.43 -4.33
C ASP A 171 -0.74 -2.90 -2.97
N ILE A 172 -1.96 -2.37 -2.92
CA ILE A 172 -2.57 -1.90 -1.67
C ILE A 172 -2.77 -3.07 -0.71
N ALA A 173 -3.29 -4.21 -1.19
CA ALA A 173 -3.47 -5.39 -0.35
C ALA A 173 -2.16 -5.85 0.27
N ARG A 174 -1.08 -5.94 -0.51
CA ARG A 174 0.26 -6.31 -0.02
C ARG A 174 0.80 -5.32 1.02
N ALA A 175 0.59 -4.02 0.81
CA ALA A 175 0.97 -3.00 1.78
C ALA A 175 0.20 -3.16 3.10
N MET A 176 -1.09 -3.47 3.04
CA MET A 176 -1.92 -3.69 4.22
C MET A 176 -1.52 -4.96 4.97
N PHE A 177 -1.23 -6.08 4.27
CA PHE A 177 -0.71 -7.30 4.87
C PHE A 177 0.66 -7.09 5.52
N TYR A 178 1.52 -6.29 4.88
CA TYR A 178 2.79 -5.92 5.48
C TYR A 178 2.59 -5.22 6.83
N MET A 179 1.72 -4.22 6.90
CA MET A 179 1.45 -3.47 8.12
C MET A 179 0.90 -4.37 9.23
N ASP A 180 -0.05 -5.24 8.91
CA ASP A 180 -0.64 -6.21 9.82
C ASP A 180 0.40 -7.18 10.41
N ILE A 181 1.34 -7.69 9.59
CA ILE A 181 2.37 -8.62 10.05
C ILE A 181 3.56 -7.90 10.70
N ARG A 182 3.93 -6.71 10.21
CA ARG A 182 5.10 -5.98 10.72
C ARG A 182 4.87 -5.42 12.12
N TYR A 183 3.67 -4.96 12.41
CA TYR A 183 3.34 -4.25 13.64
C TYR A 183 2.43 -5.09 14.54
N GLU A 184 3.05 -5.91 15.39
CA GLU A 184 2.44 -6.91 16.28
C GLU A 184 2.47 -6.48 17.76
N GLY A 185 2.44 -5.21 18.06
CA GLY A 185 2.43 -4.68 19.43
C GLY A 185 3.72 -4.87 20.22
N LYS A 186 4.81 -5.29 19.58
CA LYS A 186 6.09 -5.52 20.23
C LYS A 186 6.86 -4.22 20.43
N SER A 187 7.64 -4.16 21.50
CA SER A 187 8.57 -3.04 21.77
C SER A 187 7.93 -1.66 21.82
N GLY A 188 6.64 -1.58 22.15
CA GLY A 188 5.88 -0.32 22.21
C GLY A 188 5.38 0.18 20.85
N GLU A 189 5.54 -0.62 19.80
CA GLU A 189 4.93 -0.39 18.49
C GLU A 189 3.42 -0.73 18.54
N PRO A 190 2.61 -0.23 17.60
CA PRO A 190 1.19 -0.57 17.55
C PRO A 190 0.99 -2.07 17.24
N ASP A 191 -0.14 -2.60 17.68
CA ASP A 191 -0.66 -3.91 17.30
C ASP A 191 -1.72 -3.70 16.21
N LEU A 192 -1.29 -3.76 14.95
CA LEU A 192 -2.16 -3.51 13.81
C LEU A 192 -2.80 -4.82 13.34
N GLU A 193 -4.11 -4.85 13.16
CA GLU A 193 -4.86 -6.06 12.81
C GLU A 193 -5.83 -5.80 11.67
N LEU A 194 -5.80 -6.65 10.64
CA LEU A 194 -6.82 -6.70 9.60
C LEU A 194 -7.99 -7.57 10.04
N THR A 195 -9.22 -7.06 9.87
CA THR A 195 -10.44 -7.76 10.25
C THR A 195 -11.52 -7.67 9.18
N ASP A 196 -12.45 -8.62 9.19
CA ASP A 196 -13.70 -8.56 8.43
C ASP A 196 -14.86 -8.06 9.28
N ASP A 197 -14.71 -7.95 10.59
CA ASP A 197 -15.72 -7.37 11.46
C ASP A 197 -15.53 -5.85 11.56
N LEU A 198 -16.18 -5.15 10.62
CA LEU A 198 -16.10 -3.69 10.55
C LEU A 198 -16.72 -3.01 11.78
N ALA A 199 -17.57 -3.71 12.56
CA ALA A 199 -18.15 -3.16 13.77
C ALA A 199 -17.14 -3.08 14.92
N GLU A 200 -16.09 -3.89 14.88
CA GLU A 200 -14.99 -3.83 15.85
C GLU A 200 -14.03 -2.65 15.59
N ILE A 201 -14.07 -2.05 14.39
CA ILE A 201 -13.09 -1.03 14.02
C ILE A 201 -13.44 0.30 14.70
N THR A 202 -12.53 0.76 15.52
CA THR A 202 -12.62 2.05 16.21
C THR A 202 -11.26 2.74 16.16
N SER A 203 -11.24 4.06 16.35
CA SER A 203 -9.98 4.83 16.43
C SER A 203 -9.07 4.43 17.60
N SER A 204 -9.51 3.52 18.47
CA SER A 204 -8.76 3.11 19.67
C SER A 204 -8.19 1.69 19.62
N ASN A 205 -8.55 0.87 18.62
CA ASN A 205 -8.19 -0.55 18.63
C ASN A 205 -7.25 -1.01 17.50
N SER A 206 -6.68 -0.07 16.73
CA SER A 206 -5.65 -0.39 15.71
C SER A 206 -6.10 -1.41 14.65
N LYS A 207 -7.41 -1.52 14.38
CA LYS A 207 -7.97 -2.45 13.39
C LYS A 207 -8.34 -1.74 12.10
N MET A 208 -8.25 -2.47 10.99
CA MET A 208 -8.69 -2.00 9.67
C MET A 208 -9.34 -3.13 8.87
N GLY A 209 -10.23 -2.79 7.94
CA GLY A 209 -10.90 -3.71 7.02
C GLY A 209 -10.57 -3.43 5.56
N SER A 210 -10.95 -4.28 4.65
CA SER A 210 -11.61 -5.58 4.83
C SER A 210 -10.63 -6.69 4.47
N LEU A 211 -10.37 -7.61 5.37
CA LEU A 211 -9.37 -8.68 5.14
C LEU A 211 -9.73 -9.55 3.92
N LYS A 212 -11.00 -9.97 3.81
CA LYS A 212 -11.44 -10.82 2.68
C LYS A 212 -11.28 -10.12 1.35
N THR A 213 -11.66 -8.87 1.25
CA THR A 213 -11.52 -8.10 0.02
C THR A 213 -10.05 -7.95 -0.37
N LEU A 214 -9.19 -7.61 0.58
CA LEU A 214 -7.75 -7.52 0.34
C LEU A 214 -7.14 -8.85 -0.12
N LEU A 215 -7.59 -9.99 0.43
CA LEU A 215 -7.15 -11.32 -0.03
C LEU A 215 -7.58 -11.57 -1.48
N VAL A 216 -8.81 -11.22 -1.85
CA VAL A 216 -9.29 -11.35 -3.24
C VAL A 216 -8.48 -10.45 -4.17
N TRP A 217 -8.24 -9.21 -3.79
CA TRP A 217 -7.43 -8.28 -4.60
C TRP A 217 -6.01 -8.79 -4.84
N HIS A 218 -5.37 -9.31 -3.79
CA HIS A 218 -4.02 -9.91 -3.93
C HIS A 218 -4.03 -11.13 -4.86
N MET A 219 -5.06 -11.98 -4.80
CA MET A 219 -5.16 -13.16 -5.66
C MET A 219 -5.39 -12.82 -7.13
N LEU A 220 -6.07 -11.71 -7.42
CA LEU A 220 -6.37 -11.26 -8.77
C LEU A 220 -5.23 -10.43 -9.40
N ASP A 221 -4.41 -9.81 -8.57
CA ASP A 221 -3.27 -8.97 -8.95
C ASP A 221 -2.06 -9.31 -8.03
N PRO A 222 -1.42 -10.50 -8.24
CA PRO A 222 -0.35 -11.01 -7.38
C PRO A 222 1.01 -10.31 -7.58
#